data_88082e978560cefaab681a1cff0204bc
#
_entry.id   88082e978560cefaab681a1cff0204bc
#
_cell.length_a   1.000
_cell.length_b   1.000
_cell.length_c   1.000
_cell.angle_alpha   90.00
_cell.angle_beta   90.00
_cell.angle_gamma   90.00
#
_symmetry.space_group_name_H-M   'P 1'
#
loop_
_entity.id
_entity.type
_entity.pdbx_description
1 polymer ?
#
loop_
_entity_poly.entity_id
_entity_poly.type
_entity_poly.pdbx_seq_one_letter_code
_entity_poly.pdbx_strand_id
1 'polypeptide(L)'
;KIVKSLDPVCQNNSDDFDIIKSCLEKHFFYKKDPIHPEILNTLSTSLADSGDIIIAINLTNAVGSNQYCCEEFTTELNDGRASVRIDYPDGNGFFIYSYLGATDNGAMVIKTWSNGGGSGVFSNLLIVKVKKRLGANFDLFNSEGVFFDKQQVVLEKLLSIALGDRTETSISINGNSVTVNDKSINIPSH
;
A
#
# COMPACT_ATOMS: atom_id res chain seq x y z
N LYS A 1 3.46 -21.27 -3.65
CA LYS A 1 2.01 -21.64 -3.74
C LYS A 1 1.09 -20.43 -4.02
N ILE A 2 1.51 -19.22 -3.65
CA ILE A 2 0.72 -17.97 -3.76
C ILE A 2 0.44 -17.59 -5.22
N VAL A 3 1.41 -17.78 -6.10
CA VAL A 3 1.36 -17.31 -7.50
C VAL A 3 0.23 -17.96 -8.34
N LYS A 4 -0.22 -19.16 -7.99
CA LYS A 4 -1.26 -19.87 -8.77
C LYS A 4 -2.68 -19.29 -8.66
N SER A 5 -2.96 -18.47 -7.64
CA SER A 5 -4.28 -17.87 -7.43
C SER A 5 -4.36 -16.41 -7.93
N LEU A 6 -3.25 -15.84 -8.38
CA LEU A 6 -3.23 -14.51 -8.98
C LEU A 6 -3.65 -14.58 -10.46
N ASP A 7 -4.28 -13.51 -10.91
CA ASP A 7 -4.53 -13.28 -12.33
C ASP A 7 -3.20 -13.41 -13.11
N PRO A 8 -3.17 -14.21 -14.19
CA PRO A 8 -1.95 -14.41 -14.99
C PRO A 8 -1.29 -13.12 -15.46
N VAL A 9 -2.08 -12.08 -15.69
CA VAL A 9 -1.58 -10.76 -16.09
C VAL A 9 -0.77 -10.12 -14.95
N CYS A 10 -1.15 -10.34 -13.69
CA CYS A 10 -0.47 -9.80 -12.52
C CYS A 10 0.78 -10.61 -12.10
N GLN A 11 1.03 -11.74 -12.75
CA GLN A 11 2.24 -12.53 -12.54
C GLN A 11 3.44 -12.03 -13.36
N ASN A 12 3.22 -11.06 -14.24
CA ASN A 12 4.23 -10.48 -15.11
C ASN A 12 4.73 -9.14 -14.59
N ASN A 13 6.02 -8.84 -14.86
CA ASN A 13 6.61 -7.52 -14.60
C ASN A 13 6.22 -6.53 -15.71
N SER A 14 4.95 -6.11 -15.75
CA SER A 14 4.51 -5.11 -16.69
C SER A 14 4.89 -3.69 -16.23
N ASP A 15 5.30 -2.84 -17.17
CA ASP A 15 5.47 -1.40 -16.95
C ASP A 15 4.26 -0.59 -17.46
N ASP A 16 3.23 -1.27 -17.99
CA ASP A 16 1.97 -0.64 -18.37
C ASP A 16 1.18 -0.22 -17.14
N PHE A 17 0.85 1.07 -17.07
CA PHE A 17 0.17 1.64 -15.91
C PHE A 17 -1.22 1.05 -15.68
N ASP A 18 -1.98 0.77 -16.72
CA ASP A 18 -3.34 0.27 -16.58
C ASP A 18 -3.33 -1.18 -16.08
N ILE A 19 -2.35 -1.97 -16.51
CA ILE A 19 -2.11 -3.31 -15.98
C ILE A 19 -1.69 -3.24 -14.50
N ILE A 20 -0.72 -2.39 -14.17
CA ILE A 20 -0.27 -2.19 -12.79
C ILE A 20 -1.43 -1.75 -11.90
N LYS A 21 -2.22 -0.77 -12.35
CA LYS A 21 -3.38 -0.26 -11.64
C LYS A 21 -4.40 -1.37 -11.39
N SER A 22 -4.74 -2.13 -12.42
CA SER A 22 -5.67 -3.27 -12.30
C SER A 22 -5.20 -4.31 -11.29
N CYS A 23 -3.92 -4.64 -11.28
CA CYS A 23 -3.33 -5.59 -10.33
C CYS A 23 -3.32 -5.06 -8.89
N LEU A 24 -3.05 -3.78 -8.71
CA LEU A 24 -3.15 -3.14 -7.40
C LEU A 24 -4.59 -3.13 -6.88
N GLU A 25 -5.56 -2.70 -7.71
CA GLU A 25 -6.98 -2.63 -7.33
C GLU A 25 -7.60 -4.00 -7.07
N LYS A 26 -7.15 -5.05 -7.76
CA LYS A 26 -7.70 -6.40 -7.63
C LYS A 26 -7.05 -7.21 -6.51
N HIS A 27 -5.72 -7.16 -6.41
CA HIS A 27 -4.93 -8.05 -5.56
C HIS A 27 -4.01 -7.33 -4.57
N PHE A 28 -3.77 -6.04 -4.77
CA PHE A 28 -2.78 -5.24 -4.07
C PHE A 28 -1.33 -5.70 -4.30
N PHE A 29 -1.06 -6.05 -5.56
CA PHE A 29 0.26 -6.47 -6.04
C PHE A 29 0.84 -5.40 -6.98
N TYR A 30 2.10 -5.07 -6.76
CA TYR A 30 2.88 -4.23 -7.66
C TYR A 30 3.87 -5.13 -8.40
N LYS A 31 3.70 -5.19 -9.73
CA LYS A 31 4.39 -6.18 -10.56
C LYS A 31 4.06 -7.58 -10.03
N LYS A 32 4.82 -8.47 -9.73
CA LYS A 32 4.49 -9.84 -9.26
C LYS A 32 4.47 -10.02 -7.74
N ASP A 33 4.82 -8.97 -7.00
CA ASP A 33 5.00 -9.05 -5.56
C ASP A 33 3.94 -8.22 -4.81
N PRO A 34 3.53 -8.63 -3.60
CA PRO A 34 2.68 -7.81 -2.75
C PRO A 34 3.43 -6.53 -2.36
N ILE A 35 2.68 -5.48 -2.05
CA ILE A 35 3.29 -4.24 -1.56
C ILE A 35 4.04 -4.52 -0.26
N HIS A 36 5.30 -4.07 -0.18
CA HIS A 36 6.12 -4.27 1.03
C HIS A 36 5.45 -3.61 2.25
N PRO A 37 5.35 -4.32 3.41
CA PRO A 37 4.66 -3.81 4.60
C PRO A 37 5.15 -2.46 5.08
N GLU A 38 6.46 -2.18 5.02
CA GLU A 38 7.03 -0.91 5.46
C GLU A 38 6.56 0.30 4.62
N ILE A 39 6.18 0.09 3.36
CA ILE A 39 5.55 1.14 2.53
C ILE A 39 4.23 1.59 3.17
N LEU A 40 3.42 0.63 3.63
CA LEU A 40 2.14 0.93 4.28
C LEU A 40 2.32 1.41 5.71
N ASN A 41 3.31 0.89 6.43
CA ASN A 41 3.67 1.39 7.75
C ASN A 41 4.03 2.88 7.66
N THR A 42 4.90 3.24 6.72
CA THR A 42 5.27 4.64 6.45
C THR A 42 4.08 5.54 6.10
N LEU A 43 3.12 5.04 5.30
CA LEU A 43 1.91 5.80 4.98
C LEU A 43 0.91 5.87 6.13
N SER A 44 0.85 4.87 7.02
CA SER A 44 -0.10 4.81 8.13
C SER A 44 0.36 5.63 9.33
N THR A 45 1.66 5.69 9.59
CA THR A 45 2.23 6.49 10.68
C THR A 45 2.16 7.97 10.35
N SER A 46 1.49 8.74 11.20
CA SER A 46 1.78 10.16 11.32
C SER A 46 2.97 10.29 12.28
N LEU A 47 4.12 10.71 11.77
CA LEU A 47 5.27 11.02 12.60
C LEU A 47 4.95 12.29 13.41
N ALA A 48 4.32 12.10 14.57
CA ALA A 48 3.87 13.18 15.43
C ALA A 48 5.01 14.11 15.90
N ASP A 49 6.23 13.56 15.96
CA ASP A 49 7.39 14.26 16.51
C ASP A 49 8.12 15.15 15.47
N SER A 50 8.04 14.87 14.19
CA SER A 50 8.69 15.66 13.14
C SER A 50 7.78 16.71 12.51
N GLY A 51 6.47 16.60 12.69
CA GLY A 51 5.49 17.42 11.97
C GLY A 51 5.33 17.05 10.49
N ASP A 52 6.13 16.11 9.98
CA ASP A 52 6.08 15.70 8.59
C ASP A 52 5.04 14.59 8.39
N ILE A 53 4.18 14.78 7.41
CA ILE A 53 3.17 13.78 7.02
C ILE A 53 3.52 13.25 5.64
N ILE A 54 3.84 11.96 5.56
CA ILE A 54 4.02 11.29 4.28
C ILE A 54 2.64 10.97 3.70
N ILE A 55 2.32 11.60 2.58
CA ILE A 55 1.04 11.44 1.89
C ILE A 55 1.13 10.59 0.62
N ALA A 56 2.34 10.34 0.12
CA ALA A 56 2.54 9.54 -1.09
C ALA A 56 3.91 8.88 -1.12
N ILE A 57 3.96 7.67 -1.70
CA ILE A 57 5.20 6.93 -1.93
C ILE A 57 5.28 6.54 -3.42
N ASN A 58 6.43 6.77 -4.02
CA ASN A 58 6.73 6.37 -5.38
C ASN A 58 7.12 4.89 -5.41
N LEU A 59 6.21 4.02 -5.81
CA LEU A 59 6.42 2.57 -5.88
C LEU A 59 7.53 2.21 -6.89
N THR A 60 7.61 2.91 -8.01
CA THR A 60 8.65 2.65 -9.03
C THR A 60 10.04 2.82 -8.45
N ASN A 61 10.27 3.87 -7.69
CA ASN A 61 11.57 4.12 -7.07
C ASN A 61 11.78 3.24 -5.83
N ALA A 62 10.79 3.10 -4.98
CA ALA A 62 10.87 2.32 -3.74
C ALA A 62 11.26 0.86 -4.01
N VAL A 63 10.68 0.24 -5.04
CA VAL A 63 10.98 -1.13 -5.45
C VAL A 63 12.27 -1.18 -6.29
N GLY A 64 12.47 -0.22 -7.20
CA GLY A 64 13.63 -0.20 -8.10
C GLY A 64 14.96 0.09 -7.41
N SER A 65 14.95 0.89 -6.33
CA SER A 65 16.15 1.19 -5.53
C SER A 65 16.39 0.19 -4.40
N ASN A 66 15.57 -0.84 -4.29
CA ASN A 66 15.68 -1.84 -3.23
C ASN A 66 15.57 -1.23 -1.81
N GLN A 67 14.85 -0.13 -1.67
CA GLN A 67 14.76 0.64 -0.44
C GLN A 67 14.12 -0.14 0.72
N TYR A 68 13.30 -1.15 0.40
CA TYR A 68 12.57 -1.98 1.36
C TYR A 68 12.92 -3.47 1.18
N CYS A 69 14.19 -3.79 0.90
CA CYS A 69 14.57 -5.12 0.41
C CYS A 69 14.94 -6.15 1.44
N CYS A 70 15.22 -5.79 2.67
CA CYS A 70 16.05 -6.63 3.52
C CYS A 70 15.31 -7.32 4.68
N GLU A 71 14.00 -7.20 4.75
CA GLU A 71 13.21 -7.85 5.79
C GLU A 71 12.35 -8.96 5.17
N GLU A 72 12.42 -10.14 5.79
CA GLU A 72 11.56 -11.25 5.41
C GLU A 72 10.14 -10.99 5.90
N PHE A 73 9.18 -11.14 5.02
CA PHE A 73 7.76 -11.06 5.36
C PHE A 73 7.00 -12.28 4.87
N THR A 74 5.93 -12.61 5.56
CA THR A 74 5.02 -13.69 5.17
C THR A 74 3.84 -13.13 4.41
N THR A 75 3.41 -13.82 3.37
CA THR A 75 2.27 -13.43 2.56
C THR A 75 1.25 -14.55 2.48
N GLU A 76 0.00 -14.22 2.72
CA GLU A 76 -1.16 -15.06 2.50
C GLU A 76 -2.10 -14.39 1.50
N LEU A 77 -2.85 -15.20 0.75
CA LEU A 77 -3.93 -14.73 -0.09
C LEU A 77 -5.26 -15.17 0.49
N ASN A 78 -6.07 -14.20 0.88
CA ASN A 78 -7.43 -14.39 1.33
C ASN A 78 -8.38 -13.93 0.21
N ASP A 79 -9.08 -14.85 -0.44
CA ASP A 79 -9.93 -14.59 -1.61
C ASP A 79 -9.19 -13.83 -2.73
N GLY A 80 -7.92 -14.20 -3.00
CA GLY A 80 -7.08 -13.56 -4.00
C GLY A 80 -6.52 -12.19 -3.60
N ARG A 81 -6.71 -11.75 -2.36
CA ARG A 81 -6.23 -10.47 -1.83
C ARG A 81 -5.06 -10.66 -0.89
N ALA A 82 -4.08 -9.77 -0.96
CA ALA A 82 -2.88 -9.85 -0.14
C ALA A 82 -3.17 -9.61 1.35
N SER A 83 -2.65 -10.50 2.19
CA SER A 83 -2.44 -10.28 3.62
C SER A 83 -0.98 -10.54 3.91
N VAL A 84 -0.30 -9.55 4.45
CA VAL A 84 1.16 -9.57 4.59
C VAL A 84 1.55 -9.19 6.01
N ARG A 85 2.49 -9.95 6.57
CA ARG A 85 3.02 -9.76 7.92
C ARG A 85 4.54 -9.64 7.88
N ILE A 86 5.07 -8.66 8.59
CA ILE A 86 6.47 -8.54 8.95
C ILE A 86 6.61 -8.56 10.47
N ASP A 87 7.55 -9.34 10.97
CA ASP A 87 7.94 -9.37 12.38
C ASP A 87 9.29 -8.65 12.50
N TYR A 88 9.40 -7.72 13.44
CA TYR A 88 10.65 -6.98 13.64
C TYR A 88 11.74 -7.85 14.27
N PRO A 89 13.02 -7.69 13.85
CA PRO A 89 14.11 -8.61 14.18
C PRO A 89 14.32 -8.85 15.67
N ASP A 90 14.06 -7.87 16.49
CA ASP A 90 14.29 -7.94 17.94
C ASP A 90 13.15 -8.63 18.71
N GLY A 91 12.19 -9.23 18.01
CA GLY A 91 10.97 -9.76 18.60
C GLY A 91 10.09 -8.71 19.25
N ASN A 92 10.41 -7.43 19.03
CA ASN A 92 9.79 -6.27 19.68
C ASN A 92 8.61 -5.72 18.90
N GLY A 93 7.96 -6.53 18.10
CA GLY A 93 6.74 -6.08 17.45
C GLY A 93 6.54 -6.65 16.05
N PHE A 94 5.50 -6.15 15.41
CA PHE A 94 5.13 -6.55 14.05
C PHE A 94 4.33 -5.45 13.36
N PHE A 95 4.25 -5.56 12.04
CA PHE A 95 3.28 -4.85 11.23
C PHE A 95 2.58 -5.85 10.31
N ILE A 96 1.25 -5.74 10.24
CA ILE A 96 0.41 -6.57 9.37
C ILE A 96 -0.48 -5.64 8.55
N TYR A 97 -0.72 -6.01 7.30
CA TYR A 97 -1.83 -5.44 6.57
C TYR A 97 -2.67 -6.50 5.88
N SER A 98 -3.95 -6.22 5.71
CA SER A 98 -4.86 -6.98 4.87
C SER A 98 -5.55 -6.07 3.88
N TYR A 99 -5.42 -6.40 2.61
CA TYR A 99 -6.14 -5.72 1.55
C TYR A 99 -7.60 -6.18 1.55
N LEU A 100 -8.54 -5.24 1.68
CA LEU A 100 -9.97 -5.53 1.76
C LEU A 100 -10.68 -5.42 0.40
N GLY A 101 -10.13 -4.64 -0.53
CA GLY A 101 -10.69 -4.44 -1.87
C GLY A 101 -10.58 -2.97 -2.29
N ALA A 102 -11.12 -2.67 -3.47
CA ALA A 102 -11.20 -1.31 -4.01
C ALA A 102 -12.65 -0.85 -4.11
N THR A 103 -12.83 0.47 -4.03
CA THR A 103 -14.08 1.15 -4.37
C THR A 103 -14.24 1.25 -5.89
N ASP A 104 -15.43 1.58 -6.39
CA ASP A 104 -15.68 1.73 -7.84
C ASP A 104 -14.81 2.80 -8.51
N ASN A 105 -14.40 3.82 -7.76
CA ASN A 105 -13.48 4.86 -8.23
C ASN A 105 -11.98 4.52 -8.05
N GLY A 106 -11.66 3.27 -7.69
CA GLY A 106 -10.30 2.75 -7.61
C GLY A 106 -9.53 3.14 -6.34
N ALA A 107 -10.21 3.58 -5.29
CA ALA A 107 -9.57 3.75 -4.00
C ALA A 107 -9.45 2.40 -3.28
N MET A 108 -8.24 2.03 -2.92
CA MET A 108 -7.91 0.75 -2.30
C MET A 108 -8.01 0.86 -0.78
N VAL A 109 -8.68 -0.09 -0.16
CA VAL A 109 -8.99 -0.13 1.27
C VAL A 109 -8.16 -1.19 1.95
N ILE A 110 -7.34 -0.79 2.92
CA ILE A 110 -6.40 -1.65 3.61
C ILE A 110 -6.63 -1.52 5.11
N LYS A 111 -6.74 -2.65 5.82
CA LYS A 111 -6.70 -2.67 7.27
C LYS A 111 -5.28 -3.01 7.71
N THR A 112 -4.74 -2.25 8.65
CA THR A 112 -3.39 -2.47 9.20
C THR A 112 -3.45 -2.73 10.68
N TRP A 113 -2.45 -3.47 11.18
CA TRP A 113 -2.21 -3.69 12.61
C TRP A 113 -0.73 -3.50 12.87
N SER A 114 -0.42 -2.83 13.95
CA SER A 114 0.96 -2.60 14.39
C SER A 114 1.11 -2.83 15.87
N ASN A 115 2.25 -3.40 16.24
CA ASN A 115 2.72 -3.51 17.61
C ASN A 115 4.18 -3.06 17.64
N GLY A 116 4.51 -2.06 18.45
CA GLY A 116 5.86 -1.52 18.61
C GLY A 116 6.65 -2.14 19.76
N GLY A 117 6.34 -3.40 20.14
CA GLY A 117 7.02 -4.11 21.23
C GLY A 117 6.36 -3.97 22.60
N GLY A 118 5.29 -3.19 22.70
CA GLY A 118 4.49 -3.10 23.92
C GLY A 118 3.33 -4.11 23.94
N SER A 119 2.41 -3.94 24.90
CA SER A 119 1.22 -4.80 25.00
C SER A 119 0.07 -4.40 24.07
N GLY A 120 0.11 -3.20 23.47
CA GLY A 120 -0.94 -2.69 22.57
C GLY A 120 -0.82 -3.22 21.13
N VAL A 121 -1.95 -3.49 20.49
CA VAL A 121 -2.03 -3.80 19.05
C VAL A 121 -2.97 -2.79 18.40
N PHE A 122 -2.39 -1.79 17.79
CA PHE A 122 -3.15 -0.69 17.19
C PHE A 122 -3.55 -1.03 15.77
N SER A 123 -4.81 -0.82 15.45
CA SER A 123 -5.34 -1.03 14.11
C SER A 123 -5.75 0.29 13.46
N ASN A 124 -5.51 0.37 12.15
CA ASN A 124 -5.90 1.52 11.34
C ASN A 124 -6.57 1.06 10.05
N LEU A 125 -7.45 1.90 9.53
CA LEU A 125 -7.94 1.81 8.17
C LEU A 125 -7.19 2.82 7.32
N LEU A 126 -6.48 2.33 6.31
CA LEU A 126 -5.76 3.14 5.34
C LEU A 126 -6.48 3.06 3.99
N ILE A 127 -6.77 4.20 3.39
CA ILE A 127 -7.35 4.31 2.05
C ILE A 127 -6.34 5.01 1.16
N VAL A 128 -5.95 4.34 0.08
CA VAL A 128 -4.93 4.81 -0.85
C VAL A 128 -5.43 4.75 -2.29
N LYS A 129 -4.81 5.52 -3.17
CA LYS A 129 -5.06 5.49 -4.60
C LYS A 129 -3.75 5.43 -5.36
N VAL A 130 -3.73 4.69 -6.46
CA VAL A 130 -2.58 4.68 -7.36
C VAL A 130 -2.73 5.80 -8.38
N LYS A 131 -1.64 6.53 -8.61
CA LYS A 131 -1.56 7.60 -9.61
C LYS A 131 -0.35 7.41 -10.51
N LYS A 132 -0.52 7.79 -11.76
CA LYS A 132 0.57 7.94 -12.72
C LYS A 132 1.16 9.34 -12.59
N ARG A 133 2.47 9.43 -12.46
CA ARG A 133 3.20 10.70 -12.52
C ARG A 133 4.35 10.58 -13.52
N LEU A 134 4.77 11.70 -14.07
CA LEU A 134 6.03 11.80 -14.80
C LEU A 134 7.12 12.18 -13.80
N GLY A 135 8.18 11.38 -13.75
CA GLY A 135 9.34 11.61 -12.91
C GLY A 135 10.50 12.19 -13.68
N ALA A 136 11.34 12.93 -12.98
CA ALA A 136 12.62 13.38 -13.50
C ALA A 136 13.60 12.21 -13.59
N ASN A 137 14.26 12.09 -14.73
CA ASN A 137 15.42 11.22 -14.89
C ASN A 137 16.65 12.10 -14.84
N PHE A 138 17.50 11.87 -13.84
CA PHE A 138 18.82 12.52 -13.77
C PHE A 138 19.84 11.58 -14.40
N ASP A 139 20.27 11.89 -15.61
CA ASP A 139 21.48 11.28 -16.16
C ASP A 139 22.67 12.15 -15.74
N LEU A 140 23.38 11.72 -14.69
CA LEU A 140 24.57 12.41 -14.18
C LEU A 140 25.73 12.44 -15.20
N PHE A 141 25.64 11.67 -16.27
CA PHE A 141 26.69 11.54 -17.28
C PHE A 141 26.39 12.28 -18.58
N ASN A 142 25.16 12.70 -18.77
CA ASN A 142 24.76 13.52 -19.92
C ASN A 142 24.45 14.94 -19.48
N SER A 143 25.23 15.89 -19.99
CA SER A 143 25.09 17.33 -19.73
C SER A 143 23.83 17.98 -20.32
N GLU A 144 22.90 17.21 -20.87
CA GLU A 144 21.73 17.69 -21.62
C GLU A 144 20.48 17.99 -20.78
N GLY A 145 20.58 17.93 -19.46
CA GLY A 145 19.49 18.41 -18.60
C GLY A 145 18.60 17.33 -17.99
N VAL A 146 17.58 17.78 -17.29
CA VAL A 146 16.60 16.94 -16.60
C VAL A 146 15.47 16.60 -17.56
N PHE A 147 15.27 15.34 -17.89
CA PHE A 147 14.14 14.88 -18.69
C PHE A 147 13.02 14.35 -17.79
N PHE A 148 11.79 14.80 -18.01
CA PHE A 148 10.58 14.33 -17.32
C PHE A 148 9.81 13.36 -18.22
N ASP A 149 10.39 12.22 -18.53
CA ASP A 149 9.80 11.23 -19.45
C ASP A 149 9.53 9.87 -18.79
N LYS A 150 10.07 9.63 -17.59
CA LYS A 150 9.91 8.35 -16.94
C LYS A 150 8.58 8.25 -16.21
N GLN A 151 7.72 7.35 -16.68
CA GLN A 151 6.48 7.02 -16.00
C GLN A 151 6.78 6.47 -14.60
N GLN A 152 6.14 7.04 -13.60
CA GLN A 152 6.22 6.61 -12.22
C GLN A 152 4.84 6.23 -11.69
N VAL A 153 4.81 5.21 -10.86
CA VAL A 153 3.61 4.74 -10.16
C VAL A 153 3.71 5.21 -8.71
N VAL A 154 2.75 6.01 -8.29
CA VAL A 154 2.72 6.61 -6.96
C VAL A 154 1.51 6.11 -6.20
N LEU A 155 1.72 5.60 -4.99
CA LEU A 155 0.68 5.25 -4.04
C LEU A 155 0.43 6.46 -3.15
N GLU A 156 -0.76 7.05 -3.23
CA GLU A 156 -1.16 8.26 -2.50
C GLU A 156 -2.16 7.91 -1.42
N LYS A 157 -1.91 8.39 -0.20
CA LYS A 157 -2.84 8.26 0.93
C LYS A 157 -3.97 9.26 0.79
N LEU A 158 -5.19 8.76 0.73
CA LEU A 158 -6.40 9.58 0.75
C LEU A 158 -6.89 9.81 2.18
N LEU A 159 -6.85 8.76 3.01
CA LEU A 159 -7.38 8.80 4.37
C LEU A 159 -6.68 7.76 5.24
N SER A 160 -6.52 8.09 6.52
CA SER A 160 -6.13 7.13 7.56
C SER A 160 -7.01 7.35 8.79
N ILE A 161 -7.59 6.26 9.31
CA ILE A 161 -8.51 6.28 10.45
C ILE A 161 -8.00 5.31 11.49
N ALA A 162 -7.74 5.80 12.71
CA ALA A 162 -7.45 4.94 13.84
C ALA A 162 -8.69 4.16 14.25
N LEU A 163 -8.58 2.83 14.30
CA LEU A 163 -9.66 1.94 14.70
C LEU A 163 -9.59 1.55 16.19
N GLY A 164 -8.45 1.75 16.81
CA GLY A 164 -8.23 1.50 18.24
C GLY A 164 -7.28 0.35 18.54
N ASP A 165 -7.12 0.07 19.83
CA ASP A 165 -6.31 -1.04 20.33
C ASP A 165 -7.18 -2.30 20.46
N ARG A 166 -6.79 -3.39 19.78
CA ARG A 166 -7.48 -4.71 19.80
C ARG A 166 -8.97 -4.66 19.53
N THR A 167 -9.44 -3.65 18.83
CA THR A 167 -10.87 -3.44 18.56
C THR A 167 -11.30 -4.28 17.38
N GLU A 168 -12.34 -5.08 17.56
CA GLU A 168 -13.05 -5.68 16.43
C GLU A 168 -13.81 -4.59 15.68
N THR A 169 -13.57 -4.50 14.39
CA THR A 169 -14.15 -3.47 13.54
C THR A 169 -14.68 -4.12 12.28
N SER A 170 -15.98 -3.95 12.02
CA SER A 170 -16.57 -4.33 10.75
C SER A 170 -16.26 -3.28 9.70
N ILE A 171 -15.79 -3.72 8.53
CA ILE A 171 -15.49 -2.85 7.40
C ILE A 171 -16.15 -3.43 6.17
N SER A 172 -16.91 -2.62 5.45
CA SER A 172 -17.52 -3.00 4.17
C SER A 172 -17.30 -1.91 3.13
N ILE A 173 -17.22 -2.33 1.87
CA ILE A 173 -17.04 -1.46 0.71
C ILE A 173 -18.30 -1.58 -0.13
N ASN A 174 -18.93 -0.46 -0.47
CA ASN A 174 -20.10 -0.42 -1.33
C ASN A 174 -20.04 0.80 -2.26
N GLY A 175 -19.89 0.55 -3.55
CA GLY A 175 -19.65 1.61 -4.53
C GLY A 175 -18.43 2.43 -4.19
N ASN A 176 -18.61 3.74 -4.00
CA ASN A 176 -17.55 4.66 -3.59
C ASN A 176 -17.54 4.95 -2.08
N SER A 177 -18.25 4.15 -1.29
CA SER A 177 -18.33 4.34 0.16
C SER A 177 -17.66 3.20 0.90
N VAL A 178 -16.99 3.55 1.99
CA VAL A 178 -16.44 2.61 2.97
C VAL A 178 -17.17 2.79 4.28
N THR A 179 -17.78 1.72 4.78
CA THR A 179 -18.47 1.74 6.07
C THR A 179 -17.59 1.09 7.12
N VAL A 180 -17.37 1.79 8.22
CA VAL A 180 -16.61 1.35 9.39
C VAL A 180 -17.57 1.29 10.57
N ASN A 181 -17.86 0.09 11.04
CA ASN A 181 -19.00 -0.16 11.93
C ASN A 181 -20.29 0.40 11.28
N ASP A 182 -20.91 1.40 11.89
CA ASP A 182 -22.16 2.01 11.38
C ASP A 182 -21.94 3.37 10.69
N LYS A 183 -20.67 3.79 10.52
CA LYS A 183 -20.32 5.08 9.90
C LYS A 183 -19.85 4.90 8.47
N SER A 184 -20.59 5.46 7.53
CA SER A 184 -20.22 5.47 6.10
C SER A 184 -19.41 6.72 5.75
N ILE A 185 -18.34 6.50 4.98
CA ILE A 185 -17.42 7.52 4.50
C ILE A 185 -17.44 7.45 2.99
N ASN A 186 -17.83 8.53 2.34
CA ASN A 186 -17.80 8.62 0.89
C ASN A 186 -16.38 9.02 0.44
N ILE A 187 -15.80 8.24 -0.47
CA ILE A 187 -14.47 8.48 -1.03
C ILE A 187 -14.61 9.29 -2.32
N PRO A 188 -14.09 10.52 -2.35
CA PRO A 188 -14.25 11.38 -3.51
C PRO A 188 -13.48 10.84 -4.72
N SER A 189 -14.04 11.09 -5.91
CA SER A 189 -13.39 10.85 -7.19
C SER A 189 -12.47 12.05 -7.49
N HIS A 190 -11.19 11.93 -7.24
CA HIS A 190 -10.18 12.96 -7.59
C HIS A 190 -9.29 12.47 -8.73
#